data_a779904a1c01c86f66ba55ba70645c7a
#
_entry.id   a779904a1c01c86f66ba55ba70645c7a
#
_cell.length_a   1.000
_cell.length_b   1.000
_cell.length_c   1.000
_cell.angle_alpha   90.00
_cell.angle_beta   90.00
_cell.angle_gamma   90.00
#
_symmetry.space_group_name_H-M   'P 1'
#
loop_
_entity.id
_entity.type
_entity.pdbx_description
1 polymer ?
#
loop_
_entity_poly.entity_id
_entity_poly.type
_entity_poly.pdbx_seq_one_letter_code
_entity_poly.pdbx_strand_id
1 'polypeptide(L)'
;MKPLYCARLAGALILLAATAGPAFGAAAPASQAGQQRVEAFLQGLDGLQAQFKQILTDRNGQTIDEASGTLAISRPDRFRWDYRQPYQQVIVADGTRIWIYDSDLEQVTVRKLDETLSATPAMLLSGRSNLADNFNVAQVAREGAVDWVRMEPKRDDTDFRWVRLGFEGPLLKYMQLADKLGQTTSLEFSKLERNPPLDPSRFTFTVPPGADVIGDASSASAPPRKQ
;
A
#
# COMPACT_ATOMS: atom_id res chain seq x y z
N MET A 1 -11.23 -10.63 -98.93
CA MET A 1 -12.16 -9.52 -98.60
C MET A 1 -12.25 -9.46 -97.07
N LYS A 2 -11.66 -8.40 -96.51
CA LYS A 2 -11.70 -8.08 -95.03
C LYS A 2 -12.86 -7.14 -94.75
N PRO A 3 -13.38 -7.14 -93.54
CA PRO A 3 -13.28 -5.87 -92.84
C PRO A 3 -12.76 -5.95 -91.40
N LEU A 4 -12.18 -4.82 -91.01
CA LEU A 4 -11.65 -4.44 -89.67
C LEU A 4 -12.78 -4.28 -88.63
N TYR A 5 -12.53 -4.71 -87.42
CA TYR A 5 -13.28 -4.25 -86.28
C TYR A 5 -12.34 -3.57 -85.29
N CYS A 6 -12.59 -2.29 -85.04
CA CYS A 6 -11.99 -1.48 -84.00
C CYS A 6 -12.44 -1.95 -82.58
N ALA A 7 -11.53 -2.32 -81.71
CA ALA A 7 -11.81 -2.54 -80.29
C ALA A 7 -11.60 -1.23 -79.54
N ARG A 8 -12.63 -0.74 -78.87
CA ARG A 8 -12.61 0.38 -77.91
C ARG A 8 -12.16 -0.14 -76.55
N LEU A 9 -11.05 0.34 -76.03
CA LEU A 9 -10.61 0.19 -74.65
C LEU A 9 -11.43 1.12 -73.79
N ALA A 10 -12.25 0.55 -72.83
CA ALA A 10 -12.89 1.26 -71.75
C ALA A 10 -12.03 1.04 -70.55
N GLY A 11 -11.33 2.07 -70.07
CA GLY A 11 -10.59 2.06 -68.84
C GLY A 11 -11.55 2.16 -67.64
N ALA A 12 -11.60 1.12 -66.81
CA ALA A 12 -12.30 1.16 -65.58
C ALA A 12 -11.35 1.68 -64.47
N LEU A 13 -11.62 2.87 -63.97
CA LEU A 13 -10.95 3.50 -62.85
C LEU A 13 -11.52 2.90 -61.56
N ILE A 14 -10.77 1.97 -60.92
CA ILE A 14 -11.14 1.43 -59.61
C ILE A 14 -10.72 2.43 -58.53
N LEU A 15 -11.71 3.13 -57.98
CA LEU A 15 -11.51 3.97 -56.77
C LEU A 15 -11.34 3.03 -55.56
N LEU A 16 -10.12 2.92 -55.03
CA LEU A 16 -9.85 2.25 -53.76
C LEU A 16 -10.30 3.17 -52.63
N ALA A 17 -11.49 2.95 -52.07
CA ALA A 17 -11.94 3.62 -50.87
C ALA A 17 -11.21 2.98 -49.67
N ALA A 18 -10.20 3.67 -49.13
CA ALA A 18 -9.56 3.30 -47.88
C ALA A 18 -10.54 3.54 -46.73
N THR A 19 -11.19 2.49 -46.24
CA THR A 19 -11.97 2.53 -44.99
C THR A 19 -11.00 2.57 -43.82
N ALA A 20 -10.77 3.76 -43.27
CA ALA A 20 -10.13 3.90 -41.96
C ALA A 20 -11.08 3.32 -40.92
N GLY A 21 -10.85 2.07 -40.53
CA GLY A 21 -11.53 1.45 -39.38
C GLY A 21 -11.12 2.18 -38.08
N PRO A 22 -12.04 2.33 -37.13
CA PRO A 22 -11.69 2.88 -35.85
C PRO A 22 -10.61 2.00 -35.20
N ALA A 23 -9.45 2.60 -34.90
CA ALA A 23 -8.42 1.94 -34.13
C ALA A 23 -9.00 1.71 -32.71
N PHE A 24 -9.43 0.49 -32.42
CA PHE A 24 -9.69 0.05 -31.05
C PHE A 24 -8.35 0.10 -30.33
N GLY A 25 -8.14 1.14 -29.52
CA GLY A 25 -7.02 1.22 -28.60
C GLY A 25 -7.03 -0.04 -27.73
N ALA A 26 -5.98 -0.85 -27.84
CA ALA A 26 -5.84 -2.04 -27.01
C ALA A 26 -5.89 -1.59 -25.54
N ALA A 27 -6.88 -2.05 -24.79
CA ALA A 27 -6.94 -1.84 -23.35
C ALA A 27 -5.66 -2.41 -22.73
N ALA A 28 -4.98 -1.62 -21.89
CA ALA A 28 -3.80 -2.07 -21.17
C ALA A 28 -4.15 -3.35 -20.39
N PRO A 29 -3.23 -4.33 -20.29
CA PRO A 29 -3.48 -5.54 -19.52
C PRO A 29 -3.84 -5.14 -18.07
N ALA A 30 -4.75 -5.88 -17.45
CA ALA A 30 -5.32 -5.54 -16.14
C ALA A 30 -4.23 -5.30 -15.06
N SER A 31 -3.12 -6.04 -15.14
CA SER A 31 -1.96 -5.85 -14.26
C SER A 31 -1.33 -4.46 -14.43
N GLN A 32 -1.21 -3.96 -15.65
CA GLN A 32 -0.66 -2.62 -15.93
C GLN A 32 -1.59 -1.51 -15.40
N ALA A 33 -2.90 -1.66 -15.59
CA ALA A 33 -3.88 -0.72 -15.05
C ALA A 33 -3.84 -0.67 -13.50
N GLY A 34 -3.68 -1.83 -12.85
CA GLY A 34 -3.51 -1.91 -11.41
C GLY A 34 -2.22 -1.25 -10.92
N GLN A 35 -1.11 -1.48 -11.61
CA GLN A 35 0.16 -0.83 -11.30
C GLN A 35 0.04 0.69 -11.42
N GLN A 36 -0.49 1.20 -12.52
CA GLN A 36 -0.73 2.63 -12.72
C GLN A 36 -1.63 3.22 -11.64
N ARG A 37 -2.63 2.46 -11.16
CA ARG A 37 -3.51 2.89 -10.08
C ARG A 37 -2.76 3.11 -8.77
N VAL A 38 -1.92 2.16 -8.38
CA VAL A 38 -1.08 2.25 -7.17
C VAL A 38 -0.07 3.38 -7.30
N GLU A 39 0.61 3.47 -8.44
CA GLU A 39 1.58 4.54 -8.72
C GLU A 39 0.94 5.93 -8.67
N ALA A 40 -0.24 6.10 -9.26
CA ALA A 40 -0.99 7.37 -9.23
C ALA A 40 -1.38 7.77 -7.79
N PHE A 41 -1.73 6.80 -6.94
CA PHE A 41 -1.98 7.08 -5.52
C PHE A 41 -0.71 7.51 -4.78
N LEU A 42 0.43 6.89 -5.07
CA LEU A 42 1.71 7.17 -4.41
C LEU A 42 2.43 8.40 -4.97
N GLN A 43 2.08 8.83 -6.18
CA GLN A 43 2.70 9.97 -6.83
C GLN A 43 2.45 11.26 -6.03
N GLY A 44 3.54 11.97 -5.67
CA GLY A 44 3.46 13.20 -4.88
C GLY A 44 2.90 13.00 -3.47
N LEU A 45 2.96 11.77 -2.94
CA LEU A 45 2.56 11.48 -1.57
C LEU A 45 3.77 11.66 -0.65
N ASP A 46 3.81 12.77 0.08
CA ASP A 46 4.84 13.08 1.08
C ASP A 46 4.37 12.72 2.50
N GLY A 47 3.06 12.71 2.71
CA GLY A 47 2.48 12.37 3.99
C GLY A 47 1.03 11.87 3.88
N LEU A 48 0.61 11.16 4.91
CA LEU A 48 -0.74 10.63 5.03
C LEU A 48 -1.16 10.66 6.49
N GLN A 49 -2.42 11.01 6.75
CA GLN A 49 -3.05 10.69 8.03
C GLN A 49 -4.43 10.09 7.82
N ALA A 50 -4.84 9.21 8.73
CA ALA A 50 -6.16 8.58 8.69
C ALA A 50 -6.56 8.06 10.07
N GLN A 51 -7.85 7.79 10.22
CA GLN A 51 -8.36 6.85 11.21
C GLN A 51 -8.47 5.47 10.56
N PHE A 52 -8.29 4.41 11.33
CA PHE A 52 -8.45 3.06 10.84
C PHE A 52 -9.32 2.21 11.75
N LYS A 53 -10.00 1.24 11.13
CA LYS A 53 -10.54 0.05 11.79
C LYS A 53 -9.80 -1.16 11.22
N GLN A 54 -9.40 -2.07 12.08
CA GLN A 54 -8.69 -3.29 11.74
C GLN A 54 -9.50 -4.50 12.20
N ILE A 55 -9.55 -5.52 11.36
CA ILE A 55 -10.08 -6.83 11.68
C ILE A 55 -9.00 -7.85 11.31
N LEU A 56 -8.62 -8.69 12.27
CA LEU A 56 -7.75 -9.84 12.04
C LEU A 56 -8.61 -11.10 11.99
N THR A 57 -8.49 -11.86 10.92
CA THR A 57 -9.18 -13.15 10.78
C THR A 57 -8.19 -14.30 10.67
N ASP A 58 -8.61 -15.48 11.13
CA ASP A 58 -7.87 -16.73 10.94
C ASP A 58 -8.03 -17.28 9.51
N ARG A 59 -7.40 -18.45 9.25
CA ARG A 59 -7.48 -19.14 7.97
C ARG A 59 -8.90 -19.61 7.57
N ASN A 60 -9.81 -19.68 8.54
CA ASN A 60 -11.20 -20.08 8.33
C ASN A 60 -12.13 -18.88 8.16
N GLY A 61 -11.57 -17.66 8.22
CA GLY A 61 -12.32 -16.41 8.15
C GLY A 61 -12.99 -16.01 9.46
N GLN A 62 -12.63 -16.66 10.59
CA GLN A 62 -13.14 -16.28 11.91
C GLN A 62 -12.36 -15.08 12.44
N THR A 63 -13.06 -14.10 12.98
CA THR A 63 -12.44 -12.92 13.60
C THR A 63 -11.68 -13.32 14.86
N ILE A 64 -10.40 -12.98 14.91
CA ILE A 64 -9.51 -13.21 16.05
C ILE A 64 -9.40 -11.94 16.88
N ASP A 65 -9.30 -10.78 16.23
CA ASP A 65 -9.09 -9.48 16.86
C ASP A 65 -9.74 -8.35 16.07
N GLU A 66 -10.22 -7.35 16.77
CA GLU A 66 -10.72 -6.10 16.21
C GLU A 66 -10.09 -4.93 16.94
N ALA A 67 -9.51 -4.01 16.19
CA ALA A 67 -8.86 -2.84 16.74
C ALA A 67 -9.18 -1.58 15.96
N SER A 68 -8.99 -0.42 16.57
CA SER A 68 -9.13 0.85 15.90
C SER A 68 -8.17 1.88 16.45
N GLY A 69 -7.88 2.91 15.62
CA GLY A 69 -6.93 3.93 16.01
C GLY A 69 -6.68 4.97 14.96
N THR A 70 -5.49 5.55 15.00
CA THR A 70 -5.04 6.59 14.06
C THR A 70 -3.67 6.26 13.50
N LEU A 71 -3.44 6.70 12.28
CA LEU A 71 -2.21 6.51 11.54
C LEU A 71 -1.75 7.88 11.02
N ALA A 72 -0.46 8.15 11.11
CA ALA A 72 0.23 9.22 10.42
C ALA A 72 1.49 8.68 9.76
N ILE A 73 1.76 9.12 8.53
CA ILE A 73 2.95 8.76 7.75
C ILE A 73 3.59 10.05 7.26
N SER A 74 4.89 10.18 7.42
CA SER A 74 5.74 11.19 6.79
C SER A 74 6.84 10.47 6.02
N ARG A 75 6.75 10.50 4.71
CA ARG A 75 7.70 9.82 3.83
C ARG A 75 9.01 10.58 3.74
N PRO A 76 10.16 9.89 3.56
CA PRO A 76 10.31 8.45 3.72
C PRO A 76 10.43 8.01 5.18
N ASP A 77 10.16 6.74 5.43
CA ASP A 77 10.59 5.98 6.61
C ASP A 77 10.03 6.40 7.98
N ARG A 78 9.15 7.38 8.05
CA ARG A 78 8.55 7.82 9.30
C ARG A 78 7.06 7.53 9.30
N PHE A 79 6.60 6.88 10.38
CA PHE A 79 5.19 6.72 10.63
C PHE A 79 4.91 6.61 12.13
N ARG A 80 3.66 6.88 12.48
CA ARG A 80 3.08 6.65 13.79
C ARG A 80 1.75 5.94 13.62
N TRP A 81 1.58 4.83 14.34
CA TRP A 81 0.38 4.02 14.36
C TRP A 81 -0.08 3.86 15.79
N ASP A 82 -1.17 4.52 16.16
CA ASP A 82 -1.71 4.49 17.52
C ASP A 82 -2.96 3.62 17.55
N TYR A 83 -2.90 2.44 18.15
CA TYR A 83 -4.07 1.66 18.55
C TYR A 83 -4.70 2.29 19.78
N ARG A 84 -6.03 2.42 19.78
CA ARG A 84 -6.78 3.05 20.87
C ARG A 84 -7.82 2.14 21.49
N GLN A 85 -8.31 1.18 20.74
CA GLN A 85 -9.32 0.21 21.17
C GLN A 85 -9.05 -1.14 20.51
N PRO A 86 -9.22 -2.28 21.22
CA PRO A 86 -9.58 -2.39 22.63
C PRO A 86 -8.39 -2.16 23.58
N TYR A 87 -7.15 -2.19 23.08
CA TYR A 87 -5.90 -1.99 23.81
C TYR A 87 -5.18 -0.73 23.32
N GLN A 88 -4.25 -0.25 24.14
CA GLN A 88 -3.42 0.90 23.79
C GLN A 88 -2.02 0.45 23.40
N GLN A 89 -1.70 0.55 22.13
CA GLN A 89 -0.36 0.27 21.60
C GLN A 89 0.07 1.39 20.68
N VAL A 90 1.32 1.80 20.77
CA VAL A 90 1.89 2.82 19.89
C VAL A 90 3.07 2.23 19.12
N ILE A 91 3.03 2.36 17.80
CA ILE A 91 4.14 1.96 16.93
C ILE A 91 4.65 3.22 16.23
N VAL A 92 5.93 3.55 16.44
CA VAL A 92 6.58 4.72 15.84
C VAL A 92 7.81 4.27 15.06
N ALA A 93 7.88 4.66 13.78
CA ALA A 93 9.13 4.62 13.02
C ALA A 93 9.66 6.05 12.91
N ASP A 94 10.91 6.25 13.36
CA ASP A 94 11.58 7.56 13.42
C ASP A 94 12.49 7.82 12.22
N GLY A 95 12.55 6.88 11.26
CA GLY A 95 13.44 6.89 10.11
C GLY A 95 14.65 5.97 10.27
N THR A 96 14.97 5.54 11.48
CA THR A 96 16.11 4.65 11.80
C THR A 96 15.69 3.41 12.58
N ARG A 97 14.69 3.55 13.44
CA ARG A 97 14.19 2.51 14.33
C ARG A 97 12.68 2.43 14.31
N ILE A 98 12.18 1.29 14.76
CA ILE A 98 10.78 1.08 15.10
C ILE A 98 10.70 0.88 16.61
N TRP A 99 9.83 1.67 17.22
CA TRP A 99 9.47 1.63 18.62
C TRP A 99 8.06 1.07 18.72
N ILE A 100 7.87 0.00 19.48
CA ILE A 100 6.56 -0.59 19.75
C ILE A 100 6.36 -0.51 21.25
N TYR A 101 5.43 0.32 21.67
CA TYR A 101 5.07 0.49 23.07
C TYR A 101 3.71 -0.13 23.33
N ASP A 102 3.69 -1.11 24.20
CA ASP A 102 2.49 -1.70 24.77
C ASP A 102 2.27 -1.08 26.15
N SER A 103 1.18 -0.32 26.31
CA SER A 103 0.93 0.40 27.56
C SER A 103 0.44 -0.51 28.66
N ASP A 104 -0.22 -1.62 28.35
CA ASP A 104 -0.77 -2.55 29.34
C ASP A 104 0.34 -3.40 29.97
N LEU A 105 1.40 -3.65 29.19
CA LEU A 105 2.61 -4.36 29.65
C LEU A 105 3.70 -3.42 30.16
N GLU A 106 3.53 -2.10 30.02
CA GLU A 106 4.58 -1.09 30.26
C GLU A 106 5.91 -1.43 29.58
N GLN A 107 5.83 -1.99 28.33
CA GLN A 107 6.98 -2.52 27.63
C GLN A 107 7.21 -1.81 26.28
N VAL A 108 8.46 -1.48 26.02
CA VAL A 108 8.93 -0.92 24.75
C VAL A 108 9.82 -1.92 24.04
N THR A 109 9.44 -2.33 22.83
CA THR A 109 10.32 -3.09 21.95
C THR A 109 10.95 -2.16 20.92
N VAL A 110 12.29 -2.21 20.78
CA VAL A 110 13.05 -1.41 19.81
C VAL A 110 13.72 -2.31 18.81
N ARG A 111 13.55 -2.02 17.51
CA ARG A 111 14.21 -2.73 16.41
C ARG A 111 14.76 -1.74 15.39
N LYS A 112 15.82 -2.14 14.69
CA LYS A 112 16.26 -1.38 13.52
C LYS A 112 15.23 -1.44 12.41
N LEU A 113 15.01 -0.32 11.76
CA LEU A 113 14.02 -0.23 10.69
C LEU A 113 14.35 -1.19 9.53
N ASP A 114 15.65 -1.41 9.23
CA ASP A 114 16.11 -2.31 8.17
C ASP A 114 15.73 -3.79 8.39
N GLU A 115 15.69 -4.20 9.65
CA GLU A 115 15.41 -5.59 10.03
C GLU A 115 13.91 -5.91 10.06
N THR A 116 13.04 -4.89 9.93
CA THR A 116 11.60 -5.04 10.17
C THR A 116 10.76 -4.76 8.90
N LEU A 117 11.37 -4.74 7.72
CA LEU A 117 10.77 -4.31 6.44
C LEU A 117 9.44 -4.98 6.04
N SER A 118 9.07 -6.05 6.69
CA SER A 118 7.87 -6.85 6.36
C SER A 118 6.76 -6.83 7.41
N ALA A 119 6.94 -6.17 8.55
CA ALA A 119 6.10 -6.49 9.71
C ALA A 119 4.79 -5.68 9.84
N THR A 120 4.62 -4.54 9.18
CA THR A 120 3.40 -3.73 9.37
C THR A 120 2.81 -3.14 8.10
N PRO A 121 1.46 -2.97 8.03
CA PRO A 121 0.80 -2.29 6.91
C PRO A 121 1.34 -0.88 6.65
N ALA A 122 1.75 -0.17 7.72
CA ALA A 122 2.29 1.18 7.65
C ALA A 122 3.57 1.26 6.82
N MET A 123 4.41 0.23 6.88
CA MET A 123 5.68 0.21 6.15
C MET A 123 5.49 0.17 4.63
N LEU A 124 4.44 -0.49 4.15
CA LEU A 124 4.12 -0.51 2.72
C LEU A 124 3.74 0.88 2.19
N LEU A 125 3.17 1.72 3.04
CA LEU A 125 2.77 3.09 2.68
C LEU A 125 3.86 4.12 2.99
N SER A 126 4.86 3.79 3.83
CA SER A 126 5.90 4.73 4.28
C SER A 126 6.91 5.16 3.20
N GLY A 127 6.92 4.45 2.06
CA GLY A 127 7.68 4.87 0.88
C GLY A 127 9.16 4.54 0.91
N ARG A 128 9.62 3.69 1.81
CA ARG A 128 11.01 3.22 1.86
C ARG A 128 11.41 2.45 0.61
N SER A 129 10.45 1.74 0.05
CA SER A 129 10.63 1.05 -1.21
C SER A 129 9.46 1.34 -2.13
N ASN A 130 9.74 1.50 -3.42
CA ASN A 130 8.70 1.58 -4.42
C ASN A 130 7.92 0.26 -4.40
N LEU A 131 6.59 0.31 -4.24
CA LEU A 131 5.77 -0.90 -4.25
C LEU A 131 5.96 -1.70 -5.54
N ALA A 132 6.13 -1.03 -6.68
CA ALA A 132 6.37 -1.68 -7.96
C ALA A 132 7.70 -2.46 -8.02
N ASP A 133 8.71 -2.06 -7.24
CA ASP A 133 10.00 -2.74 -7.20
C ASP A 133 9.95 -4.03 -6.38
N ASN A 134 9.06 -4.07 -5.37
CA ASN A 134 8.96 -5.17 -4.42
C ASN A 134 7.77 -6.10 -4.64
N PHE A 135 6.76 -5.65 -5.41
CA PHE A 135 5.55 -6.41 -5.65
C PHE A 135 5.22 -6.51 -7.14
N ASN A 136 4.64 -7.63 -7.52
CA ASN A 136 3.98 -7.81 -8.80
C ASN A 136 2.47 -7.58 -8.63
N VAL A 137 1.85 -6.85 -9.55
CA VAL A 137 0.39 -6.79 -9.59
C VAL A 137 -0.12 -8.11 -10.16
N ALA A 138 -0.78 -8.90 -9.31
CA ALA A 138 -1.28 -10.22 -9.65
C ALA A 138 -2.73 -10.18 -10.15
N GLN A 139 -3.57 -9.31 -9.61
CA GLN A 139 -4.97 -9.23 -9.95
C GLN A 139 -5.53 -7.81 -9.76
N VAL A 140 -6.44 -7.43 -10.67
CA VAL A 140 -7.29 -6.24 -10.53
C VAL A 140 -8.73 -6.71 -10.61
N ALA A 141 -9.57 -6.29 -9.66
CA ALA A 141 -10.98 -6.65 -9.61
C ALA A 141 -11.79 -5.44 -9.12
N ARG A 142 -13.04 -5.35 -9.59
CA ARG A 142 -14.00 -4.37 -9.09
C ARG A 142 -15.09 -5.07 -8.29
N GLU A 143 -15.26 -4.64 -7.06
CA GLU A 143 -16.26 -5.15 -6.14
C GLU A 143 -17.14 -3.96 -5.67
N GLY A 144 -18.34 -3.83 -6.22
CA GLY A 144 -19.19 -2.65 -5.99
C GLY A 144 -18.54 -1.35 -6.47
N ALA A 145 -18.35 -0.42 -5.56
CA ALA A 145 -17.68 0.88 -5.82
C ALA A 145 -16.16 0.81 -5.66
N VAL A 146 -15.60 -0.32 -5.20
CA VAL A 146 -14.20 -0.47 -4.85
C VAL A 146 -13.42 -1.14 -5.99
N ASP A 147 -12.38 -0.46 -6.44
CA ASP A 147 -11.37 -1.02 -7.34
C ASP A 147 -10.24 -1.64 -6.51
N TRP A 148 -10.12 -2.95 -6.56
CA TRP A 148 -9.13 -3.72 -5.83
C TRP A 148 -7.91 -4.02 -6.68
N VAL A 149 -6.73 -3.75 -6.13
CA VAL A 149 -5.44 -4.14 -6.71
C VAL A 149 -4.76 -5.10 -5.76
N ARG A 150 -4.64 -6.37 -6.17
CA ARG A 150 -3.89 -7.39 -5.45
C ARG A 150 -2.46 -7.44 -5.96
N MET A 151 -1.54 -7.45 -5.01
CA MET A 151 -0.10 -7.50 -5.25
C MET A 151 0.51 -8.68 -4.48
N GLU A 152 1.51 -9.31 -5.08
CA GLU A 152 2.27 -10.41 -4.49
C GLU A 152 3.75 -10.00 -4.39
N PRO A 153 4.43 -10.28 -3.25
CA PRO A 153 5.85 -9.98 -3.11
C PRO A 153 6.68 -10.66 -4.19
N LYS A 154 7.70 -9.96 -4.70
CA LYS A 154 8.69 -10.53 -5.64
C LYS A 154 9.69 -11.43 -4.94
N ARG A 155 9.86 -11.28 -3.62
CA ARG A 155 10.80 -12.02 -2.78
C ARG A 155 10.05 -12.83 -1.74
N ASP A 156 10.58 -13.99 -1.40
CA ASP A 156 9.97 -14.91 -0.44
C ASP A 156 10.32 -14.59 1.03
N ASP A 157 11.18 -13.60 1.27
CA ASP A 157 11.63 -13.20 2.62
C ASP A 157 10.68 -12.20 3.31
N THR A 158 9.47 -12.03 2.79
CA THR A 158 8.43 -11.22 3.39
C THR A 158 7.49 -12.08 4.25
N ASP A 159 6.85 -11.46 5.26
CA ASP A 159 5.85 -12.14 6.11
C ASP A 159 4.49 -12.29 5.40
N PHE A 160 4.28 -11.53 4.31
CA PHE A 160 3.02 -11.52 3.57
C PHE A 160 3.06 -12.43 2.35
N ARG A 161 1.95 -13.12 2.11
CA ARG A 161 1.68 -13.84 0.85
C ARG A 161 1.15 -12.92 -0.22
N TRP A 162 0.30 -11.96 0.17
CA TRP A 162 -0.25 -10.93 -0.72
C TRP A 162 -0.75 -9.73 0.06
N VAL A 163 -0.86 -8.62 -0.66
CA VAL A 163 -1.47 -7.37 -0.21
C VAL A 163 -2.54 -6.96 -1.22
N ARG A 164 -3.70 -6.51 -0.76
CA ARG A 164 -4.73 -5.87 -1.60
C ARG A 164 -4.93 -4.43 -1.16
N LEU A 165 -5.00 -3.53 -2.13
CA LEU A 165 -5.39 -2.13 -1.92
C LEU A 165 -6.74 -1.90 -2.57
N GLY A 166 -7.69 -1.37 -1.83
CA GLY A 166 -9.04 -1.06 -2.28
C GLY A 166 -9.23 0.46 -2.40
N PHE A 167 -9.59 0.90 -3.59
CA PHE A 167 -9.78 2.32 -3.90
C PHE A 167 -11.24 2.63 -4.20
N GLU A 168 -11.77 3.68 -3.60
CA GLU A 168 -13.01 4.33 -4.01
C GLU A 168 -12.68 5.65 -4.71
N GLY A 169 -12.93 5.72 -6.02
CA GLY A 169 -12.43 6.85 -6.79
C GLY A 169 -10.90 7.01 -6.59
N PRO A 170 -10.35 8.19 -6.31
CA PRO A 170 -8.92 8.39 -6.11
C PRO A 170 -8.41 8.01 -4.70
N LEU A 171 -9.31 7.67 -3.78
CA LEU A 171 -8.96 7.49 -2.37
C LEU A 171 -8.68 6.03 -2.04
N LEU A 172 -7.59 5.77 -1.32
CA LEU A 172 -7.35 4.49 -0.66
C LEU A 172 -8.34 4.37 0.50
N LYS A 173 -9.21 3.37 0.43
CA LYS A 173 -10.24 3.14 1.42
C LYS A 173 -9.99 1.88 2.24
N TYR A 174 -9.41 0.86 1.60
CA TYR A 174 -9.18 -0.42 2.22
C TYR A 174 -7.78 -0.95 1.95
N MET A 175 -7.26 -1.72 2.89
CA MET A 175 -6.04 -2.50 2.72
C MET A 175 -6.22 -3.87 3.36
N GLN A 176 -5.81 -4.91 2.67
CA GLN A 176 -5.81 -6.27 3.21
C GLN A 176 -4.43 -6.89 3.02
N LEU A 177 -4.00 -7.64 4.03
CA LEU A 177 -2.73 -8.35 4.03
C LEU A 177 -2.99 -9.78 4.49
N ALA A 178 -2.57 -10.77 3.69
CA ALA A 178 -2.56 -12.15 4.14
C ALA A 178 -1.13 -12.56 4.48
N ASP A 179 -0.96 -13.12 5.65
CA ASP A 179 0.33 -13.64 6.09
C ASP A 179 0.58 -15.08 5.62
N LYS A 180 1.76 -15.61 5.90
CA LYS A 180 2.13 -16.99 5.56
C LYS A 180 1.47 -18.03 6.46
N LEU A 181 0.92 -17.64 7.60
CA LEU A 181 0.20 -18.51 8.53
C LEU A 181 -1.28 -18.68 8.16
N GLY A 182 -1.76 -17.89 7.17
CA GLY A 182 -3.14 -17.93 6.68
C GLY A 182 -4.06 -16.93 7.40
N GLN A 183 -3.51 -16.03 8.21
CA GLN A 183 -4.28 -14.94 8.80
C GLN A 183 -4.44 -13.80 7.78
N THR A 184 -5.53 -13.05 7.89
CA THR A 184 -5.78 -11.87 7.08
C THR A 184 -6.07 -10.67 7.97
N THR A 185 -5.24 -9.64 7.83
CA THR A 185 -5.49 -8.31 8.41
C THR A 185 -6.24 -7.47 7.40
N SER A 186 -7.43 -7.00 7.76
CA SER A 186 -8.25 -6.08 6.96
C SER A 186 -8.32 -4.72 7.63
N LEU A 187 -7.99 -3.67 6.89
CA LEU A 187 -8.01 -2.28 7.33
C LEU A 187 -9.04 -1.50 6.52
N GLU A 188 -9.86 -0.74 7.21
CA GLU A 188 -10.71 0.30 6.62
C GLU A 188 -10.21 1.66 7.08
N PHE A 189 -9.91 2.54 6.12
CA PHE A 189 -9.47 3.91 6.40
C PHE A 189 -10.65 4.88 6.32
N SER A 190 -10.69 5.79 7.27
CA SER A 190 -11.62 6.92 7.29
C SER A 190 -10.87 8.22 7.58
N LYS A 191 -11.45 9.35 7.17
CA LYS A 191 -10.82 10.68 7.30
C LYS A 191 -9.38 10.68 6.78
N LEU A 192 -9.15 10.01 5.66
CA LEU A 192 -7.85 9.96 5.04
C LEU A 192 -7.54 11.30 4.37
N GLU A 193 -6.44 11.89 4.77
CA GLU A 193 -5.90 13.12 4.23
C GLU A 193 -4.52 12.89 3.64
N ARG A 194 -4.31 13.37 2.42
CA ARG A 194 -3.02 13.31 1.74
C ARG A 194 -2.27 14.62 1.97
N ASN A 195 -0.99 14.51 2.27
CA ASN A 195 -0.08 15.63 2.49
C ASN A 195 -0.60 16.67 3.52
N PRO A 196 -1.16 16.24 4.66
CA PRO A 196 -1.53 17.18 5.70
C PRO A 196 -0.26 17.78 6.33
N PRO A 197 -0.35 18.97 6.94
CA PRO A 197 0.76 19.50 7.73
C PRO A 197 0.96 18.62 8.96
N LEU A 198 2.06 17.84 8.97
CA LEU A 198 2.42 16.93 10.05
C LEU A 198 3.60 17.52 10.85
N ASP A 199 3.42 17.67 12.15
CA ASP A 199 4.51 18.05 13.04
C ASP A 199 5.55 16.91 13.10
N PRO A 200 6.84 17.15 12.78
CA PRO A 200 7.88 16.14 12.84
C PRO A 200 8.04 15.46 14.21
N SER A 201 7.69 16.14 15.30
CA SER A 201 7.73 15.58 16.65
C SER A 201 6.82 14.38 16.86
N ARG A 202 5.76 14.24 16.04
CA ARG A 202 4.87 13.05 16.07
C ARG A 202 5.60 11.75 15.78
N PHE A 203 6.72 11.82 15.07
CA PHE A 203 7.50 10.66 14.63
C PHE A 203 8.72 10.41 15.53
N THR A 204 8.79 11.06 16.66
CA THR A 204 9.77 10.77 17.72
C THR A 204 9.09 9.98 18.82
N PHE A 205 9.84 9.03 19.42
CA PHE A 205 9.35 8.27 20.55
C PHE A 205 10.22 8.54 21.77
N THR A 206 9.59 8.86 22.87
CA THR A 206 10.24 8.98 24.19
C THR A 206 9.76 7.85 25.05
N VAL A 207 10.70 7.07 25.59
CA VAL A 207 10.37 5.95 26.49
C VAL A 207 9.68 6.50 27.74
N PRO A 208 8.46 6.01 28.05
CA PRO A 208 7.78 6.42 29.28
C PRO A 208 8.58 6.03 30.53
N PRO A 209 8.52 6.83 31.60
CA PRO A 209 9.16 6.48 32.86
C PRO A 209 8.61 5.15 33.41
N GLY A 210 9.50 4.23 33.74
CA GLY A 210 9.15 2.92 34.29
C GLY A 210 8.93 1.81 33.26
N ALA A 211 8.86 2.13 31.97
CA ALA A 211 8.70 1.11 30.94
C ALA A 211 9.98 0.29 30.74
N ASP A 212 9.81 -1.03 30.64
CA ASP A 212 10.89 -1.95 30.27
C ASP A 212 11.24 -1.83 28.80
N VAL A 213 12.54 -1.77 28.46
CA VAL A 213 13.00 -1.65 27.09
C VAL A 213 13.69 -2.94 26.63
N ILE A 214 13.16 -3.55 25.57
CA ILE A 214 13.69 -4.78 24.96
C ILE A 214 14.21 -4.47 23.55
N GLY A 215 15.39 -4.99 23.24
CA GLY A 215 16.00 -4.86 21.92
C GLY A 215 17.15 -3.87 21.85
N ASP A 216 17.46 -3.34 20.66
CA ASP A 216 18.65 -2.51 20.42
C ASP A 216 18.45 -1.05 20.89
N ALA A 217 18.46 -0.88 22.21
CA ALA A 217 18.33 0.43 22.86
C ALA A 217 19.65 1.23 22.91
N SER A 218 20.71 0.78 22.25
CA SER A 218 22.09 1.28 22.44
C SER A 218 22.34 2.77 22.15
N SER A 219 21.28 3.56 21.92
CA SER A 219 21.34 5.02 21.85
C SER A 219 20.05 5.72 22.31
N ALA A 220 19.12 5.01 22.97
CA ALA A 220 18.08 5.70 23.72
C ALA A 220 18.75 6.32 24.94
N SER A 221 18.86 7.64 24.99
CA SER A 221 19.28 8.36 26.21
C SER A 221 18.31 8.02 27.33
N ALA A 222 18.69 7.06 28.17
CA ALA A 222 18.00 6.81 29.42
C ALA A 222 18.02 8.10 30.24
N PRO A 223 16.90 8.53 30.84
CA PRO A 223 16.95 9.62 31.80
C PRO A 223 17.91 9.24 32.94
N PRO A 224 18.66 10.20 33.47
CA PRO A 224 19.63 9.91 34.53
C PRO A 224 18.93 9.23 35.71
N ARG A 225 19.41 8.04 36.11
CA ARG A 225 18.97 7.37 37.31
C ARG A 225 19.25 8.32 38.48
N LYS A 226 18.21 8.76 39.18
CA LYS A 226 18.35 9.43 40.48
C LYS A 226 18.94 8.40 41.43
N GLN A 227 20.15 8.69 41.93
CA GLN A 227 20.75 8.01 43.10
C GLN A 227 20.00 8.40 44.32
#